data_016c9fe73614c8345854e54742f9646d
#
_entry.id   016c9fe73614c8345854e54742f9646d
#
_cell.length_a   1.000
_cell.length_b   1.000
_cell.length_c   1.000
_cell.angle_alpha   90.00
_cell.angle_beta   90.00
_cell.angle_gamma   90.00
#
_symmetry.space_group_name_H-M   'P 1'
#
loop_
_entity.id
_entity.type
_entity.pdbx_description
1 polymer ?
#
loop_
_entity_poly.entity_id
_entity_poly.type
_entity_poly.pdbx_seq_one_letter_code
_entity_poly.pdbx_strand_id
1 'polypeptide(L)'
;MHKKLLEAEPYPPSEDTFFLADYIKNVNGKSALDVGTGSGYLANILATSFSFVVATDLSIYVLKKRSYPTLNSVCCNGADALDYKFELVICNLPYLSTDEIIDVSTDGGKEGLEIPMKIINSVKSRLIPGGKLVYVTSSLSNFKKLIDYTELQGFKVSVVAKKKLFFEELIIIEAEKLLS
;
A
#
# COMPACT_ATOMS: atom_id res chain seq x y z
N MET A 1 6.89 -5.42 21.22
CA MET A 1 6.28 -4.85 20.02
C MET A 1 6.03 -3.34 20.12
N HIS A 2 5.34 -2.81 21.14
CA HIS A 2 5.02 -1.38 21.25
C HIS A 2 6.24 -0.42 21.27
N LYS A 3 7.35 -0.77 21.90
CA LYS A 3 8.52 0.14 22.03
C LYS A 3 9.28 0.36 20.70
N LYS A 4 9.33 -0.64 19.80
CA LYS A 4 9.96 -0.52 18.46
C LYS A 4 9.15 0.35 17.50
N LEU A 5 7.82 0.33 17.60
CA LEU A 5 6.94 1.23 16.81
C LEU A 5 7.10 2.69 17.18
N LEU A 6 7.50 2.99 18.44
CA LEU A 6 7.68 4.33 18.94
C LEU A 6 8.96 5.00 18.44
N GLU A 7 9.93 4.25 17.95
CA GLU A 7 11.24 4.75 17.49
C GLU A 7 11.45 4.51 15.97
N ALA A 8 10.41 4.03 15.25
CA ALA A 8 10.50 3.72 13.84
C ALA A 8 10.79 4.99 13.02
N GLU A 9 11.81 4.92 12.16
CA GLU A 9 12.03 5.93 11.13
C GLU A 9 11.10 5.63 9.94
N PRO A 10 10.66 6.67 9.20
CA PRO A 10 9.90 6.45 7.97
C PRO A 10 10.69 5.61 6.97
N TYR A 11 10.05 4.61 6.36
CA TYR A 11 10.65 3.84 5.29
C TYR A 11 11.13 4.79 4.18
N PRO A 12 12.43 4.80 3.85
CA PRO A 12 12.93 5.65 2.78
C PRO A 12 12.44 5.12 1.42
N PRO A 13 12.14 6.00 0.46
CA PRO A 13 11.81 5.56 -0.89
C PRO A 13 12.91 4.66 -1.46
N SER A 14 12.52 3.53 -2.01
CA SER A 14 13.39 2.48 -2.54
C SER A 14 12.90 2.05 -3.93
N GLU A 15 13.48 1.02 -4.54
CA GLU A 15 13.17 0.58 -5.90
C GLU A 15 11.68 0.22 -6.10
N ASP A 16 11.07 -0.39 -5.11
CA ASP A 16 9.63 -0.71 -5.07
C ASP A 16 8.77 0.55 -5.05
N THR A 17 9.15 1.52 -4.20
CA THR A 17 8.48 2.83 -4.09
C THR A 17 8.57 3.59 -5.41
N PHE A 18 9.75 3.66 -6.02
CA PHE A 18 9.93 4.35 -7.31
C PHE A 18 9.20 3.65 -8.44
N PHE A 19 9.14 2.32 -8.43
CA PHE A 19 8.41 1.55 -9.42
C PHE A 19 6.90 1.80 -9.35
N LEU A 20 6.33 1.82 -8.13
CA LEU A 20 4.93 2.18 -7.93
C LEU A 20 4.66 3.64 -8.30
N ALA A 21 5.57 4.55 -7.93
CA ALA A 21 5.50 5.97 -8.28
C ALA A 21 5.43 6.20 -9.80
N ASP A 22 6.26 5.50 -10.56
CA ASP A 22 6.28 5.57 -12.03
C ASP A 22 4.95 5.11 -12.65
N TYR A 23 4.28 4.15 -12.03
CA TYR A 23 2.96 3.69 -12.47
C TYR A 23 1.88 4.72 -12.17
N ILE A 24 1.82 5.23 -10.93
CA ILE A 24 0.73 6.10 -10.47
C ILE A 24 0.84 7.55 -10.95
N LYS A 25 2.00 8.04 -11.37
CA LYS A 25 2.19 9.45 -11.82
C LYS A 25 1.29 9.89 -12.96
N ASN A 26 0.77 8.94 -13.75
CA ASN A 26 -0.12 9.19 -14.88
C ASN A 26 -1.60 8.93 -14.53
N VAL A 27 -1.89 8.53 -13.29
CA VAL A 27 -3.25 8.32 -12.80
C VAL A 27 -3.76 9.61 -12.19
N ASN A 28 -5.02 9.94 -12.44
CA ASN A 28 -5.67 11.13 -11.89
C ASN A 28 -7.09 10.82 -11.44
N GLY A 29 -7.64 11.65 -10.58
CA GLY A 29 -8.98 11.48 -10.05
C GLY A 29 -9.33 12.50 -8.97
N LYS A 30 -10.44 12.25 -8.28
CA LYS A 30 -10.92 13.13 -7.21
C LYS A 30 -10.32 12.76 -5.87
N SER A 31 -10.21 11.47 -5.55
CA SER A 31 -9.79 11.02 -4.22
C SER A 31 -8.86 9.81 -4.26
N ALA A 32 -7.78 9.87 -3.50
CA ALA A 32 -6.82 8.78 -3.35
C ALA A 32 -6.41 8.56 -1.89
N LEU A 33 -6.04 7.33 -1.57
CA LEU A 33 -5.51 6.91 -0.28
C LEU A 33 -4.17 6.22 -0.46
N ASP A 34 -3.17 6.64 0.30
CA ASP A 34 -1.86 5.98 0.43
C ASP A 34 -1.79 5.25 1.78
N VAL A 35 -1.77 3.92 1.76
CA VAL A 35 -1.77 3.08 2.96
C VAL A 35 -0.36 2.63 3.30
N GLY A 36 0.07 2.89 4.54
CA GLY A 36 1.45 2.65 4.95
C GLY A 36 2.39 3.66 4.30
N THR A 37 2.06 4.93 4.40
CA THR A 37 2.69 6.02 3.62
C THR A 37 4.19 6.20 3.87
N GLY A 38 4.71 5.74 5.02
CA GLY A 38 6.11 5.83 5.39
C GLY A 38 6.66 7.26 5.28
N SER A 39 7.56 7.49 4.32
CA SER A 39 8.12 8.82 4.06
C SER A 39 7.12 9.86 3.54
N GLY A 40 5.94 9.43 3.06
CA GLY A 40 4.95 10.28 2.39
C GLY A 40 5.20 10.51 0.91
N TYR A 41 6.20 9.86 0.32
CA TYR A 41 6.62 10.08 -1.06
C TYR A 41 5.51 9.80 -2.07
N LEU A 42 4.84 8.65 -1.96
CA LEU A 42 3.75 8.25 -2.87
C LEU A 42 2.53 9.16 -2.72
N ALA A 43 2.14 9.48 -1.48
CA ALA A 43 1.05 10.42 -1.22
C ALA A 43 1.33 11.81 -1.81
N ASN A 44 2.59 12.27 -1.78
CA ASN A 44 2.99 13.54 -2.40
C ASN A 44 2.86 13.51 -3.93
N ILE A 45 3.16 12.39 -4.58
CA ILE A 45 2.93 12.21 -6.02
C ILE A 45 1.43 12.22 -6.32
N LEU A 46 0.61 11.49 -5.57
CA LEU A 46 -0.85 11.51 -5.75
C LEU A 46 -1.43 12.92 -5.62
N ALA A 47 -0.90 13.74 -4.71
CA ALA A 47 -1.37 15.12 -4.51
C ALA A 47 -1.14 16.04 -5.72
N THR A 48 -0.36 15.62 -6.72
CA THR A 48 -0.20 16.37 -7.97
C THR A 48 -1.34 16.16 -8.97
N SER A 49 -2.11 15.07 -8.81
CA SER A 49 -3.12 14.63 -9.79
C SER A 49 -4.48 14.25 -9.18
N PHE A 50 -4.58 14.23 -7.85
CA PHE A 50 -5.84 14.00 -7.13
C PHE A 50 -6.21 15.22 -6.28
N SER A 51 -7.48 15.59 -6.29
CA SER A 51 -7.98 16.76 -5.55
C SER A 51 -8.00 16.54 -4.04
N PHE A 52 -8.14 15.30 -3.59
CA PHE A 52 -8.17 14.91 -2.18
C PHE A 52 -7.34 13.65 -1.96
N VAL A 53 -6.29 13.77 -1.17
CA VAL A 53 -5.39 12.67 -0.81
C VAL A 53 -5.33 12.51 0.70
N VAL A 54 -5.48 11.27 1.15
CA VAL A 54 -5.26 10.88 2.54
C VAL A 54 -4.08 9.90 2.58
N ALA A 55 -3.25 10.03 3.61
CA ALA A 55 -2.15 9.11 3.90
C ALA A 55 -2.38 8.44 5.26
N THR A 56 -2.23 7.12 5.35
CA THR A 56 -2.30 6.42 6.62
C THR A 56 -0.98 5.73 6.95
N ASP A 57 -0.69 5.60 8.24
CA ASP A 57 0.41 4.80 8.74
C ASP A 57 0.07 4.29 10.14
N LEU A 58 0.64 3.12 10.49
CA LEU A 58 0.46 2.52 11.81
C LEU A 58 1.17 3.32 12.91
N SER A 59 2.25 4.04 12.56
CA SER A 59 3.08 4.77 13.49
C SER A 59 2.86 6.28 13.42
N ILE A 60 2.41 6.87 14.51
CA ILE A 60 2.32 8.33 14.65
C ILE A 60 3.70 9.01 14.56
N TYR A 61 4.77 8.31 14.92
CA TYR A 61 6.14 8.82 14.84
C TYR A 61 6.60 8.90 13.39
N VAL A 62 6.31 7.90 12.57
CA VAL A 62 6.54 7.91 11.13
C VAL A 62 5.81 9.11 10.52
N LEU A 63 4.52 9.30 10.81
CA LEU A 63 3.75 10.42 10.30
C LEU A 63 4.31 11.78 10.69
N LYS A 64 4.91 11.92 11.88
CA LYS A 64 5.54 13.16 12.34
C LYS A 64 6.91 13.43 11.72
N LYS A 65 7.67 12.38 11.40
CA LYS A 65 9.05 12.46 10.89
C LYS A 65 9.18 12.37 9.38
N ARG A 66 8.09 12.05 8.64
CA ARG A 66 8.14 11.84 7.20
C ARG A 66 8.70 13.03 6.44
N SER A 67 9.46 12.74 5.39
CA SER A 67 10.15 13.77 4.57
C SER A 67 9.20 14.53 3.64
N TYR A 68 8.06 13.90 3.29
CA TYR A 68 7.04 14.46 2.38
C TYR A 68 5.72 14.63 3.15
N PRO A 69 5.51 15.80 3.79
CA PRO A 69 4.31 16.02 4.58
C PRO A 69 3.07 16.11 3.67
N THR A 70 2.12 15.23 3.89
CA THR A 70 0.79 15.30 3.29
C THR A 70 -0.16 16.04 4.21
N LEU A 71 -1.10 16.80 3.63
CA LEU A 71 -2.04 17.61 4.40
C LEU A 71 -2.97 16.75 5.26
N ASN A 72 -3.46 15.63 4.72
CA ASN A 72 -4.39 14.74 5.40
C ASN A 72 -3.70 13.43 5.77
N SER A 73 -3.43 13.23 7.04
CA SER A 73 -2.81 12.00 7.51
C SER A 73 -3.47 11.47 8.78
N VAL A 74 -3.66 10.16 8.82
CA VAL A 74 -4.34 9.46 9.90
C VAL A 74 -3.48 8.31 10.40
N CYS A 75 -3.25 8.26 11.72
CA CYS A 75 -2.57 7.15 12.36
C CYS A 75 -3.57 6.04 12.62
N CYS A 76 -3.49 4.96 11.83
CA CYS A 76 -4.34 3.79 12.01
C CYS A 76 -3.73 2.54 11.34
N ASN A 77 -4.30 1.38 11.61
CA ASN A 77 -3.96 0.15 10.93
C ASN A 77 -4.67 0.09 9.58
N GLY A 78 -3.89 0.06 8.47
CA GLY A 78 -4.47 0.08 7.13
C GLY A 78 -5.38 1.30 6.92
N ALA A 79 -6.68 1.07 6.72
CA ALA A 79 -7.71 2.09 6.54
C ALA A 79 -8.83 2.01 7.59
N ASP A 80 -8.59 1.36 8.73
CA ASP A 80 -9.63 1.00 9.70
C ASP A 80 -10.33 2.22 10.31
N ALA A 81 -9.61 3.34 10.50
CA ALA A 81 -10.16 4.56 11.08
C ALA A 81 -10.87 5.49 10.08
N LEU A 82 -10.91 5.13 8.80
CA LEU A 82 -11.50 5.96 7.76
C LEU A 82 -12.95 5.55 7.48
N ASP A 83 -13.82 6.54 7.27
CA ASP A 83 -15.21 6.34 6.80
C ASP A 83 -15.46 7.06 5.47
N TYR A 84 -14.46 7.12 4.63
CA TYR A 84 -14.52 7.70 3.30
C TYR A 84 -14.24 6.63 2.25
N LYS A 85 -14.85 6.76 1.06
CA LYS A 85 -14.62 5.87 -0.08
C LYS A 85 -13.83 6.59 -1.16
N PHE A 86 -12.73 5.98 -1.57
CA PHE A 86 -11.76 6.51 -2.52
C PHE A 86 -11.96 5.93 -3.92
N GLU A 87 -11.53 6.68 -4.94
CA GLU A 87 -11.42 6.19 -6.32
C GLU A 87 -10.16 5.33 -6.49
N LEU A 88 -9.08 5.70 -5.80
CA LEU A 88 -7.81 4.98 -5.83
C LEU A 88 -7.31 4.73 -4.40
N VAL A 89 -6.89 3.52 -4.13
CA VAL A 89 -6.08 3.17 -2.96
C VAL A 89 -4.75 2.62 -3.47
N ILE A 90 -3.65 3.10 -2.93
CA ILE A 90 -2.32 2.53 -3.21
C ILE A 90 -1.67 2.01 -1.93
N CYS A 91 -0.78 1.04 -2.10
CA CYS A 91 0.03 0.52 -1.01
C CYS A 91 1.36 -0.07 -1.53
N ASN A 92 2.48 0.37 -0.95
CA ASN A 92 3.72 -0.38 -1.02
C ASN A 92 3.68 -1.44 0.10
N LEU A 93 3.28 -2.66 -0.24
CA LEU A 93 3.02 -3.72 0.75
C LEU A 93 4.33 -4.23 1.37
N PRO A 94 4.38 -4.49 2.69
CA PRO A 94 5.45 -5.29 3.28
C PRO A 94 5.30 -6.74 2.80
N TYR A 95 6.18 -7.20 1.92
CA TYR A 95 6.03 -8.47 1.21
C TYR A 95 7.11 -9.52 1.53
N LEU A 96 8.12 -9.20 2.34
CA LEU A 96 9.16 -10.17 2.65
C LEU A 96 8.58 -11.34 3.48
N SER A 97 8.88 -12.56 3.04
CA SER A 97 8.50 -13.76 3.78
C SER A 97 9.36 -13.91 5.01
N THR A 98 8.75 -13.89 6.19
CA THR A 98 9.42 -13.99 7.49
C THR A 98 8.62 -14.89 8.44
N ASP A 99 9.33 -15.60 9.33
CA ASP A 99 8.68 -16.41 10.36
C ASP A 99 8.09 -15.54 11.48
N GLU A 100 8.72 -14.39 11.76
CA GLU A 100 8.27 -13.39 12.72
C GLU A 100 8.29 -12.00 12.09
N ILE A 101 7.33 -11.17 12.47
CA ILE A 101 7.27 -9.76 12.04
C ILE A 101 8.12 -8.94 13.01
N ILE A 102 9.33 -8.58 12.58
CA ILE A 102 10.29 -7.77 13.33
C ILE A 102 10.27 -6.32 12.82
N ASP A 103 10.29 -6.15 11.49
CA ASP A 103 10.17 -4.87 10.83
C ASP A 103 8.82 -4.78 10.09
N VAL A 104 7.92 -3.99 10.62
CA VAL A 104 6.57 -3.83 10.05
C VAL A 104 6.55 -3.13 8.69
N SER A 105 7.66 -2.50 8.29
CA SER A 105 7.78 -1.82 6.99
C SER A 105 8.13 -2.77 5.85
N THR A 106 8.70 -3.93 6.15
CA THR A 106 9.19 -4.89 5.14
C THR A 106 8.62 -6.29 5.32
N ASP A 107 8.39 -6.71 6.58
CA ASP A 107 8.02 -8.09 6.91
C ASP A 107 6.54 -8.35 6.63
N GLY A 108 6.27 -9.18 5.64
CA GLY A 108 4.91 -9.61 5.27
C GLY A 108 4.37 -10.77 6.09
N GLY A 109 5.21 -11.37 6.96
CA GLY A 109 4.89 -12.58 7.69
C GLY A 109 4.98 -13.83 6.83
N LYS A 110 4.32 -14.90 7.26
CA LYS A 110 4.39 -16.20 6.59
C LYS A 110 4.04 -16.10 5.10
N GLU A 111 4.93 -16.61 4.25
CA GLU A 111 4.85 -16.52 2.78
C GLU A 111 4.80 -15.06 2.25
N GLY A 112 5.08 -14.04 3.07
CA GLY A 112 4.91 -12.63 2.73
C GLY A 112 3.46 -12.20 2.57
N LEU A 113 2.50 -12.86 3.22
CA LEU A 113 1.07 -12.72 2.95
C LEU A 113 0.26 -12.15 4.12
N GLU A 114 0.70 -12.35 5.37
CA GLU A 114 -0.15 -12.04 6.54
C GLU A 114 -0.52 -10.56 6.62
N ILE A 115 0.46 -9.68 6.44
CA ILE A 115 0.22 -8.23 6.48
C ILE A 115 -0.48 -7.76 5.21
N PRO A 116 -0.05 -8.14 3.98
CA PRO A 116 -0.78 -7.82 2.75
C PRO A 116 -2.27 -8.17 2.80
N MET A 117 -2.62 -9.37 3.24
CA MET A 117 -4.02 -9.78 3.33
C MET A 117 -4.83 -8.93 4.33
N LYS A 118 -4.25 -8.57 5.48
CA LYS A 118 -4.89 -7.67 6.45
C LYS A 118 -5.14 -6.29 5.85
N ILE A 119 -4.16 -5.73 5.12
CA ILE A 119 -4.29 -4.43 4.45
C ILE A 119 -5.39 -4.49 3.39
N ILE A 120 -5.39 -5.49 2.50
CA ILE A 120 -6.43 -5.66 1.47
C ILE A 120 -7.81 -5.74 2.11
N ASN A 121 -7.96 -6.49 3.20
CA ASN A 121 -9.23 -6.59 3.91
C ASN A 121 -9.69 -5.25 4.52
N SER A 122 -8.78 -4.43 5.04
CA SER A 122 -9.10 -3.13 5.62
C SER A 122 -9.54 -2.11 4.57
N VAL A 123 -8.98 -2.16 3.34
CA VAL A 123 -9.25 -1.19 2.28
C VAL A 123 -10.43 -1.54 1.37
N LYS A 124 -10.85 -2.82 1.32
CA LYS A 124 -11.91 -3.25 0.40
C LYS A 124 -13.23 -2.48 0.54
N SER A 125 -13.58 -2.09 1.78
CA SER A 125 -14.79 -1.28 2.05
C SER A 125 -14.57 0.22 1.83
N ARG A 126 -13.34 0.66 1.61
CA ARG A 126 -12.92 2.06 1.44
C ARG A 126 -12.75 2.45 -0.02
N LEU A 127 -13.16 1.60 -0.95
CA LEU A 127 -13.22 1.89 -2.38
C LEU A 127 -14.66 2.07 -2.83
N ILE A 128 -14.88 3.02 -3.74
CA ILE A 128 -16.14 3.11 -4.49
C ILE A 128 -16.28 1.87 -5.39
N PRO A 129 -17.48 1.50 -5.85
CA PRO A 129 -17.65 0.55 -6.95
C PRO A 129 -16.87 1.01 -8.18
N GLY A 130 -16.07 0.11 -8.81
CA GLY A 130 -15.14 0.44 -9.89
C GLY A 130 -13.87 1.17 -9.46
N GLY A 131 -13.72 1.49 -8.17
CA GLY A 131 -12.48 2.04 -7.61
C GLY A 131 -11.35 1.01 -7.62
N LYS A 132 -10.11 1.49 -7.62
CA LYS A 132 -8.94 0.64 -7.81
C LYS A 132 -8.06 0.59 -6.58
N LEU A 133 -7.63 -0.62 -6.23
CA LEU A 133 -6.51 -0.87 -5.33
C LEU A 133 -5.29 -1.21 -6.17
N VAL A 134 -4.21 -0.44 -6.00
CA VAL A 134 -2.92 -0.69 -6.67
C VAL A 134 -1.86 -0.94 -5.62
N TYR A 135 -1.16 -2.05 -5.74
CA TYR A 135 -0.10 -2.38 -4.81
C TYR A 135 1.12 -3.00 -5.49
N VAL A 136 2.28 -2.80 -4.89
CA VAL A 136 3.50 -3.48 -5.28
C VAL A 136 3.75 -4.65 -4.34
N THR A 137 4.22 -5.74 -4.92
CA THR A 137 4.69 -6.95 -4.24
C THR A 137 5.90 -7.50 -5.00
N SER A 138 6.42 -8.65 -4.59
CA SER A 138 7.63 -9.22 -5.17
C SER A 138 7.51 -10.72 -5.40
N SER A 139 8.38 -11.25 -6.27
CA SER A 139 8.60 -12.69 -6.45
C SER A 139 9.15 -13.39 -5.20
N LEU A 140 9.59 -12.63 -4.17
CA LEU A 140 10.01 -13.16 -2.86
C LEU A 140 8.83 -13.53 -1.96
N SER A 141 7.61 -13.13 -2.33
CA SER A 141 6.37 -13.52 -1.65
C SER A 141 5.57 -14.51 -2.51
N ASN A 142 4.58 -15.14 -1.92
CA ASN A 142 3.61 -15.94 -2.67
C ASN A 142 2.54 -15.03 -3.32
N PHE A 143 2.98 -14.15 -4.24
CA PHE A 143 2.10 -13.17 -4.87
C PHE A 143 0.92 -13.78 -5.64
N LYS A 144 1.04 -15.01 -6.14
CA LYS A 144 -0.08 -15.70 -6.81
C LYS A 144 -1.22 -15.96 -5.85
N LYS A 145 -0.90 -16.47 -4.66
CA LYS A 145 -1.88 -16.67 -3.60
C LYS A 145 -2.48 -15.34 -3.10
N LEU A 146 -1.70 -14.25 -3.16
CA LEU A 146 -2.21 -12.91 -2.87
C LEU A 146 -3.21 -12.42 -3.91
N ILE A 147 -2.98 -12.73 -5.20
CA ILE A 147 -3.94 -12.47 -6.29
C ILE A 147 -5.24 -13.22 -6.01
N ASP A 148 -5.17 -14.54 -5.83
CA ASP A 148 -6.34 -15.38 -5.55
C ASP A 148 -7.14 -14.85 -4.34
N TYR A 149 -6.43 -14.47 -3.27
CA TYR A 149 -7.06 -13.87 -2.10
C TYR A 149 -7.77 -12.54 -2.44
N THR A 150 -7.12 -11.68 -3.22
CA THR A 150 -7.69 -10.38 -3.62
C THR A 150 -8.95 -10.55 -4.45
N GLU A 151 -8.96 -11.53 -5.36
CA GLU A 151 -10.16 -11.88 -6.15
C GLU A 151 -11.31 -12.36 -5.26
N LEU A 152 -11.01 -13.20 -4.25
CA LEU A 152 -12.00 -13.66 -3.27
C LEU A 152 -12.58 -12.50 -2.41
N GLN A 153 -11.87 -11.36 -2.33
CA GLN A 153 -12.39 -10.16 -1.66
C GLN A 153 -13.31 -9.31 -2.56
N GLY A 154 -13.63 -9.74 -3.77
CA GLY A 154 -14.56 -9.07 -4.69
C GLY A 154 -13.86 -8.07 -5.63
N PHE A 155 -12.64 -8.36 -6.02
CA PHE A 155 -11.89 -7.57 -7.00
C PHE A 155 -11.67 -8.35 -8.31
N LYS A 156 -11.63 -7.62 -9.42
CA LYS A 156 -11.04 -8.09 -10.68
C LYS A 156 -9.56 -7.72 -10.67
N VAL A 157 -8.68 -8.71 -10.71
CA VAL A 157 -7.24 -8.51 -10.51
C VAL A 157 -6.46 -8.64 -11.80
N SER A 158 -5.46 -7.79 -11.98
CA SER A 158 -4.54 -7.80 -13.13
C SER A 158 -3.11 -7.49 -12.70
N VAL A 159 -2.14 -8.21 -13.23
CA VAL A 159 -0.72 -7.83 -13.16
C VAL A 159 -0.47 -6.80 -14.26
N VAL A 160 -0.17 -5.56 -13.88
CA VAL A 160 -0.09 -4.44 -14.82
C VAL A 160 1.34 -4.02 -15.16
N ALA A 161 2.32 -4.33 -14.28
CA ALA A 161 3.72 -4.07 -14.55
C ALA A 161 4.62 -5.04 -13.78
N LYS A 162 5.83 -5.27 -14.33
CA LYS A 162 6.89 -6.04 -13.71
C LYS A 162 8.24 -5.37 -13.94
N LYS A 163 9.10 -5.40 -12.93
CA LYS A 163 10.47 -4.88 -12.98
C LYS A 163 11.43 -5.89 -12.40
N LYS A 164 12.33 -6.40 -13.23
CA LYS A 164 13.36 -7.35 -12.79
C LYS A 164 14.48 -6.59 -12.08
N LEU A 165 14.80 -7.01 -10.87
CA LEU A 165 15.96 -6.63 -10.11
C LEU A 165 16.96 -7.80 -10.04
N PHE A 166 18.09 -7.61 -9.34
CA PHE A 166 19.12 -8.64 -9.31
C PHE A 166 18.66 -9.92 -8.58
N PHE A 167 17.94 -9.79 -7.47
CA PHE A 167 17.50 -10.92 -6.63
C PHE A 167 16.00 -11.19 -6.66
N GLU A 168 15.19 -10.29 -7.25
CA GLU A 168 13.74 -10.36 -7.24
C GLU A 168 13.12 -9.75 -8.50
N GLU A 169 11.84 -10.02 -8.71
CA GLU A 169 11.01 -9.31 -9.68
C GLU A 169 9.92 -8.56 -8.89
N LEU A 170 9.92 -7.24 -8.98
CA LEU A 170 8.84 -6.41 -8.46
C LEU A 170 7.62 -6.51 -9.38
N ILE A 171 6.44 -6.54 -8.79
CA ILE A 171 5.18 -6.79 -9.49
C ILE A 171 4.16 -5.77 -9.02
N ILE A 172 3.61 -4.97 -9.95
CA ILE A 172 2.46 -4.10 -9.67
C ILE A 172 1.18 -4.83 -10.03
N ILE A 173 0.28 -4.89 -9.08
CA ILE A 173 -1.04 -5.47 -9.20
C ILE A 173 -2.08 -4.36 -9.10
N GLU A 174 -2.99 -4.32 -10.07
CA GLU A 174 -4.19 -3.50 -10.05
C GLU A 174 -5.40 -4.39 -9.80
N ALA A 175 -6.21 -4.02 -8.82
CA ALA A 175 -7.42 -4.72 -8.43
C ALA A 175 -8.60 -3.75 -8.47
N GLU A 176 -9.49 -3.91 -9.44
CA GLU A 176 -10.70 -3.11 -9.60
C GLU A 176 -11.83 -3.72 -8.77
N LYS A 177 -12.46 -2.91 -7.91
CA LYS A 177 -13.57 -3.33 -7.09
C LYS A 177 -14.80 -3.60 -7.96
N LEU A 178 -15.33 -4.83 -7.90
CA LEU A 178 -16.51 -5.21 -8.64
C LEU A 178 -17.75 -4.41 -8.19
N LEU A 179 -18.65 -4.18 -9.13
CA LEU A 179 -19.98 -3.63 -8.85
C LEU A 179 -20.77 -4.69 -8.09
N SER A 180 -21.06 -4.44 -6.83
CA SER A 180 -21.95 -5.28 -5.99
C SER A 180 -23.37 -4.79 -6.08
#